data_404cf9bb4c31332a70f5ec77c2db6413
#
_entry.id   404cf9bb4c31332a70f5ec77c2db6413
#
_cell.length_a   1.000
_cell.length_b   1.000
_cell.length_c   1.000
_cell.angle_alpha   90.00
_cell.angle_beta   90.00
_cell.angle_gamma   90.00
#
_symmetry.space_group_name_H-M   'P 1'
#
loop_
_entity.id
_entity.type
_entity.pdbx_description
1 polymer ?
#
loop_
_entity_poly.entity_id
_entity_poly.type
_entity_poly.pdbx_seq_one_letter_code
_entity_poly.pdbx_strand_id
1 'polypeptide(L)'
;KTSLTEQITNLNAEVANLKEMATVGKNHIASLRENAVETYKKLMGDKVDETIVTMLNAETTGITTLISLTKDYQARLEEKFPLTCSKCGSKDVNRASSIAEDDTEGKTGTQGTDTQRNSESPSTKNVIDNLYRNKIK
;
A
#
# COMPACT_ATOMS: atom_id res chain seq x y z
N LYS A 1 44.14 32.46 8.23
CA LYS A 1 42.77 32.71 8.80
C LYS A 1 41.66 32.32 7.82
N THR A 2 41.80 32.53 6.51
CA THR A 2 40.82 32.11 5.49
C THR A 2 40.59 30.61 5.44
N SER A 3 41.62 29.78 5.50
CA SER A 3 41.53 28.31 5.46
C SER A 3 40.71 27.70 6.59
N LEU A 4 40.82 28.22 7.79
CA LEU A 4 40.02 27.76 8.95
C LEU A 4 38.54 28.12 8.81
N THR A 5 38.24 29.31 8.29
CA THR A 5 36.86 29.74 8.06
C THR A 5 36.17 28.89 6.96
N GLU A 6 36.92 28.54 5.93
CA GLU A 6 36.45 27.64 4.85
C GLU A 6 36.20 26.22 5.41
N GLN A 7 37.08 25.70 6.25
CA GLN A 7 36.89 24.40 6.87
C GLN A 7 35.65 24.38 7.79
N ILE A 8 35.42 25.42 8.57
CA ILE A 8 34.24 25.54 9.42
C ILE A 8 32.95 25.59 8.55
N THR A 9 32.99 26.33 7.46
CA THR A 9 31.84 26.40 6.53
C THR A 9 31.52 25.04 5.92
N ASN A 10 32.54 24.33 5.46
CA ASN A 10 32.39 22.99 4.87
C ASN A 10 31.86 21.98 5.89
N LEU A 11 32.43 21.96 7.12
CA LEU A 11 31.98 21.09 8.20
C LEU A 11 30.53 21.39 8.60
N ASN A 12 30.13 22.65 8.65
CA ASN A 12 28.74 23.02 8.93
C ASN A 12 27.78 22.55 7.83
N ALA A 13 28.19 22.60 6.56
CA ALA A 13 27.41 22.08 5.44
C ALA A 13 27.28 20.54 5.53
N GLU A 14 28.37 19.83 5.86
CA GLU A 14 28.32 18.37 6.07
C GLU A 14 27.41 17.99 7.24
N VAL A 15 27.50 18.70 8.35
CA VAL A 15 26.62 18.47 9.51
C VAL A 15 25.15 18.70 9.16
N ALA A 16 24.86 19.70 8.37
CA ALA A 16 23.50 19.96 7.90
C ALA A 16 22.97 18.80 7.02
N ASN A 17 23.77 18.35 6.06
CA ASN A 17 23.43 17.21 5.20
C ASN A 17 23.25 15.92 6.03
N LEU A 18 24.14 15.64 6.97
CA LEU A 18 24.03 14.46 7.82
C LEU A 18 22.78 14.49 8.70
N LYS A 19 22.41 15.64 9.22
CA LYS A 19 21.16 15.81 9.98
C LYS A 19 19.93 15.54 9.13
N GLU A 20 19.92 16.02 7.90
CA GLU A 20 18.82 15.76 6.96
C GLU A 20 18.72 14.26 6.64
N MET A 21 19.85 13.64 6.28
CA MET A 21 19.89 12.19 6.03
C MET A 21 19.46 11.37 7.25
N ALA A 22 19.88 11.76 8.44
CA ALA A 22 19.47 11.11 9.70
C ALA A 22 17.96 11.23 9.94
N THR A 23 17.35 12.37 9.59
CA THR A 23 15.92 12.59 9.70
C THR A 23 15.16 11.69 8.74
N VAL A 24 15.59 11.63 7.47
CA VAL A 24 15.02 10.74 6.46
C VAL A 24 15.15 9.27 6.89
N GLY A 25 16.29 8.88 7.41
CA GLY A 25 16.51 7.52 7.93
C GLY A 25 15.57 7.17 9.10
N LYS A 26 15.38 8.07 10.04
CA LYS A 26 14.45 7.90 11.17
C LYS A 26 13.00 7.75 10.68
N ASN A 27 12.57 8.59 9.76
CA ASN A 27 11.24 8.53 9.18
C ASN A 27 11.02 7.22 8.42
N HIS A 28 12.03 6.76 7.69
CA HIS A 28 11.96 5.48 6.99
C HIS A 28 11.83 4.29 7.95
N ILE A 29 12.61 4.28 9.02
CA ILE A 29 12.52 3.23 10.06
C ILE A 29 11.15 3.26 10.75
N ALA A 30 10.62 4.43 11.06
CA ALA A 30 9.29 4.56 11.63
C ALA A 30 8.21 3.99 10.70
N SER A 31 8.29 4.30 9.41
CA SER A 31 7.39 3.75 8.38
C SER A 31 7.51 2.22 8.25
N LEU A 32 8.71 1.66 8.32
CA LEU A 32 8.92 0.21 8.31
C LEU A 32 8.27 -0.47 9.53
N ARG A 33 8.38 0.13 10.71
CA ARG A 33 7.73 -0.38 11.94
C ARG A 33 6.22 -0.35 11.81
N GLU A 34 5.68 0.75 11.36
CA GLU A 34 4.25 0.92 11.15
C GLU A 34 3.72 -0.13 10.16
N ASN A 35 4.36 -0.30 9.01
CA ASN A 35 4.01 -1.32 8.03
C ASN A 35 4.07 -2.75 8.60
N ALA A 36 5.08 -3.07 9.42
CA ALA A 36 5.21 -4.37 10.06
C ALA A 36 4.04 -4.63 11.02
N VAL A 37 3.70 -3.65 11.86
CA VAL A 37 2.61 -3.73 12.82
C VAL A 37 1.25 -3.83 12.12
N GLU A 38 1.01 -3.03 11.09
CA GLU A 38 -0.23 -3.09 10.32
C GLU A 38 -0.41 -4.44 9.62
N THR A 39 0.64 -4.93 8.96
CA THR A 39 0.59 -6.22 8.27
C THR A 39 0.34 -7.36 9.25
N TYR A 40 0.98 -7.32 10.41
CA TYR A 40 0.75 -8.27 11.49
C TYR A 40 -0.70 -8.22 12.01
N LYS A 41 -1.23 -7.04 12.28
CA LYS A 41 -2.62 -6.85 12.71
C LYS A 41 -3.62 -7.37 11.67
N LYS A 42 -3.39 -7.09 10.40
CA LYS A 42 -4.22 -7.61 9.29
C LYS A 42 -4.19 -9.14 9.23
N LEU A 43 -3.03 -9.75 9.46
CA LEU A 43 -2.87 -11.21 9.45
C LEU A 43 -3.58 -11.88 10.63
N MET A 44 -3.46 -11.31 11.82
CA MET A 44 -3.98 -11.90 13.08
C MET A 44 -5.45 -11.55 13.34
N GLY A 45 -5.94 -10.41 12.84
CA GLY A 45 -7.29 -9.93 13.11
C GLY A 45 -7.51 -9.72 14.61
N ASP A 46 -8.45 -10.45 15.20
CA ASP A 46 -8.79 -10.35 16.63
C ASP A 46 -7.78 -11.03 17.57
N LYS A 47 -6.81 -11.77 17.03
CA LYS A 47 -5.81 -12.54 17.79
C LYS A 47 -4.44 -11.85 17.83
N VAL A 48 -4.43 -10.53 17.91
CA VAL A 48 -3.20 -9.74 17.97
C VAL A 48 -2.51 -9.97 19.32
N ASP A 49 -1.23 -10.35 19.28
CA ASP A 49 -0.38 -10.44 20.45
C ASP A 49 0.35 -9.12 20.67
N GLU A 50 0.03 -8.47 21.79
CA GLU A 50 0.63 -7.18 22.17
C GLU A 50 2.15 -7.30 22.39
N THR A 51 2.65 -8.46 22.76
CA THR A 51 4.09 -8.70 22.93
C THR A 51 4.82 -8.54 21.62
N ILE A 52 4.24 -9.07 20.53
CA ILE A 52 4.81 -8.94 19.19
C ILE A 52 4.72 -7.49 18.68
N VAL A 53 3.62 -6.81 18.94
CA VAL A 53 3.46 -5.39 18.59
C VAL A 53 4.51 -4.55 19.31
N THR A 54 4.75 -4.81 20.59
CA THR A 54 5.79 -4.12 21.38
C THR A 54 7.17 -4.40 20.82
N MET A 55 7.47 -5.65 20.46
CA MET A 55 8.74 -6.03 19.84
C MET A 55 8.96 -5.33 18.48
N LEU A 56 7.94 -5.26 17.65
CA LEU A 56 8.02 -4.58 16.34
C LEU A 56 8.25 -3.07 16.47
N ASN A 57 7.69 -2.46 17.52
CA ASN A 57 7.88 -1.03 17.82
C ASN A 57 9.18 -0.72 18.58
N ALA A 58 9.85 -1.73 19.11
CA ALA A 58 11.08 -1.53 19.88
C ALA A 58 12.21 -0.96 19.00
N GLU A 59 12.94 0.00 19.54
CA GLU A 59 14.12 0.58 18.85
C GLU A 59 15.26 -0.42 18.65
N THR A 60 15.27 -1.47 19.47
CA THR A 60 16.25 -2.56 19.39
C THR A 60 16.02 -3.50 18.20
N THR A 61 14.82 -3.48 17.61
CA THR A 61 14.51 -4.32 16.45
C THR A 61 15.15 -3.74 15.19
N GLY A 62 16.08 -4.49 14.63
CA GLY A 62 16.86 -4.08 13.45
C GLY A 62 16.02 -3.95 12.19
N ILE A 63 16.44 -3.08 11.28
CA ILE A 63 15.77 -2.81 10.00
C ILE A 63 15.63 -4.10 9.18
N THR A 64 16.67 -4.92 9.12
CA THR A 64 16.65 -6.19 8.37
C THR A 64 15.60 -7.15 8.92
N THR A 65 15.45 -7.20 10.24
CA THR A 65 14.44 -8.01 10.92
C THR A 65 13.02 -7.51 10.60
N LEU A 66 12.80 -6.19 10.63
CA LEU A 66 11.51 -5.59 10.28
C LEU A 66 11.12 -5.91 8.84
N ILE A 67 12.04 -5.77 7.90
CA ILE A 67 11.80 -6.09 6.48
C ILE A 67 11.48 -7.57 6.29
N SER A 68 12.24 -8.45 6.94
CA SER A 68 12.04 -9.90 6.85
C SER A 68 10.68 -10.33 7.42
N LEU A 69 10.33 -9.84 8.61
CA LEU A 69 9.04 -10.11 9.23
C LEU A 69 7.86 -9.54 8.42
N THR A 70 8.00 -8.34 7.89
CA THR A 70 6.96 -7.75 7.04
C THR A 70 6.71 -8.59 5.81
N LYS A 71 7.75 -9.07 5.14
CA LYS A 71 7.63 -9.97 3.99
C LYS A 71 6.98 -11.31 4.35
N ASP A 72 7.36 -11.90 5.49
CA ASP A 72 6.76 -13.15 5.97
C ASP A 72 5.27 -12.96 6.28
N TYR A 73 4.91 -11.88 6.97
CA TYR A 73 3.51 -11.57 7.25
C TYR A 73 2.69 -11.28 5.99
N GLN A 74 3.27 -10.59 5.00
CA GLN A 74 2.63 -10.36 3.71
C GLN A 74 2.39 -11.66 2.96
N ALA A 75 3.37 -12.56 2.89
CA ALA A 75 3.23 -13.85 2.25
C ALA A 75 2.12 -14.70 2.89
N ARG A 76 2.06 -14.73 4.23
CA ARG A 76 0.99 -15.43 4.97
C ARG A 76 -0.37 -14.76 4.79
N LEU A 77 -0.41 -13.43 4.65
CA LEU A 77 -1.64 -12.70 4.39
C LEU A 77 -2.17 -13.02 2.99
N GLU A 78 -1.30 -13.08 1.98
CA GLU A 78 -1.65 -13.46 0.61
C GLU A 78 -2.12 -14.93 0.52
N GLU A 79 -1.50 -15.82 1.30
CA GLU A 79 -1.94 -17.21 1.41
C GLU A 79 -3.32 -17.32 2.05
N LYS A 80 -3.57 -16.55 3.12
CA LYS A 80 -4.84 -16.55 3.84
C LYS A 80 -5.96 -15.84 3.06
N PHE A 81 -5.61 -14.79 2.34
CA PHE A 81 -6.52 -13.96 1.54
C PHE A 81 -5.96 -13.77 0.12
N PRO A 82 -6.00 -14.80 -0.73
CA PRO A 82 -5.46 -14.69 -2.07
C PRO A 82 -6.20 -13.62 -2.87
N LEU A 83 -5.45 -12.73 -3.51
CA LEU A 83 -5.96 -11.66 -4.37
C LEU A 83 -6.58 -12.18 -5.68
N THR A 84 -6.38 -13.47 -5.96
CA THR A 84 -6.94 -14.13 -7.14
C THR A 84 -8.00 -15.14 -6.73
N CYS A 85 -9.14 -15.10 -7.39
CA CYS A 85 -10.15 -16.12 -7.24
C CYS A 85 -9.60 -17.46 -7.74
N SER A 86 -9.54 -18.49 -6.86
CA SER A 86 -9.05 -19.82 -7.23
C SER A 86 -9.90 -20.54 -8.28
N LYS A 87 -11.15 -20.09 -8.48
CA LYS A 87 -12.09 -20.65 -9.46
C LYS A 87 -12.04 -19.99 -10.83
N CYS A 88 -11.82 -18.68 -10.90
CA CYS A 88 -11.89 -17.92 -12.14
C CYS A 88 -10.57 -17.23 -12.53
N GLY A 89 -9.55 -17.23 -11.66
CA GLY A 89 -8.26 -16.59 -11.93
C GLY A 89 -8.31 -15.07 -12.02
N SER A 90 -9.48 -14.45 -11.80
CA SER A 90 -9.60 -13.00 -11.82
C SER A 90 -9.08 -12.39 -10.53
N LYS A 91 -8.35 -11.28 -10.66
CA LYS A 91 -7.92 -10.48 -9.52
C LYS A 91 -9.11 -9.68 -9.01
N ASP A 92 -9.53 -9.98 -7.79
CA ASP A 92 -10.55 -9.17 -7.10
C ASP A 92 -9.97 -7.81 -6.71
N VAL A 93 -10.13 -6.83 -7.59
CA VAL A 93 -9.67 -5.45 -7.35
C VAL A 93 -10.58 -4.72 -6.35
N ASN A 94 -11.72 -5.30 -5.96
CA ASN A 94 -12.77 -4.62 -5.20
C ASN A 94 -13.08 -5.23 -3.83
N ARG A 95 -12.22 -6.08 -3.27
CA ARG A 95 -12.53 -6.73 -1.98
C ARG A 95 -12.40 -5.83 -0.75
N ALA A 96 -11.94 -4.59 -0.92
CA ALA A 96 -11.78 -3.64 0.19
C ALA A 96 -13.03 -2.80 0.50
N SER A 97 -14.11 -2.90 -0.29
CA SER A 97 -15.28 -2.04 -0.10
C SER A 97 -16.60 -2.75 0.14
N SER A 98 -16.60 -4.06 0.42
CA SER A 98 -17.85 -4.78 0.71
C SER A 98 -17.83 -5.49 2.06
N ILE A 99 -17.47 -4.76 3.12
CA ILE A 99 -17.98 -5.03 4.46
C ILE A 99 -18.96 -3.90 4.76
N ALA A 100 -20.08 -3.94 4.10
CA ALA A 100 -21.30 -3.35 4.59
C ALA A 100 -22.18 -4.53 4.98
N GLU A 101 -22.34 -4.69 6.27
CA GLU A 101 -23.37 -5.50 6.87
C GLU A 101 -24.70 -5.05 6.27
N ASP A 102 -25.38 -5.94 5.57
CA ASP A 102 -26.81 -5.83 5.39
C ASP A 102 -27.44 -7.21 5.60
N ASP A 103 -27.84 -7.41 6.85
CA ASP A 103 -28.84 -8.37 7.23
C ASP A 103 -30.20 -7.91 6.70
N THR A 104 -30.58 -8.40 5.55
CA THR A 104 -32.01 -8.43 5.21
C THR A 104 -32.34 -9.70 4.46
N GLU A 105 -32.99 -10.60 5.16
CA GLU A 105 -33.78 -11.68 4.58
C GLU A 105 -34.78 -11.12 3.57
N GLY A 106 -34.72 -11.54 2.36
CA GLY A 106 -35.62 -11.12 1.30
C GLY A 106 -35.60 -12.09 0.13
N LYS A 107 -36.24 -13.23 0.34
CA LYS A 107 -36.72 -14.18 -0.66
C LYS A 107 -37.39 -13.48 -1.81
N THR A 108 -36.88 -13.61 -3.06
CA THR A 108 -37.68 -13.91 -4.24
C THR A 108 -36.76 -14.16 -5.44
N GLY A 109 -36.95 -15.34 -6.03
CA GLY A 109 -36.35 -15.66 -7.29
C GLY A 109 -37.01 -14.86 -8.44
N THR A 110 -36.22 -14.47 -9.40
CA THR A 110 -36.70 -14.27 -10.74
C THR A 110 -35.61 -14.60 -11.74
N GLN A 111 -35.96 -15.49 -12.55
CA GLN A 111 -35.38 -16.08 -13.73
C GLN A 111 -34.71 -15.05 -14.64
N GLY A 112 -33.61 -15.49 -15.24
CA GLY A 112 -32.79 -14.75 -16.15
C GLY A 112 -33.44 -14.18 -17.36
N THR A 113 -32.79 -13.22 -17.89
CA THR A 113 -32.73 -12.98 -19.33
C THR A 113 -31.31 -12.54 -19.65
N ASP A 114 -30.66 -13.38 -20.46
CA ASP A 114 -29.53 -12.98 -21.26
C ASP A 114 -29.84 -11.64 -21.94
N THR A 115 -29.12 -10.62 -21.52
CA THR A 115 -28.98 -9.43 -22.31
C THR A 115 -27.50 -9.15 -22.43
N GLN A 116 -26.93 -9.59 -23.53
CA GLN A 116 -25.68 -9.06 -24.06
C GLN A 116 -25.78 -7.54 -24.03
N ARG A 117 -25.21 -6.93 -23.03
CA ARG A 117 -24.99 -5.50 -23.02
C ARG A 117 -23.63 -5.22 -23.59
N ASN A 118 -23.58 -5.16 -24.88
CA ASN A 118 -22.59 -4.44 -25.64
C ASN A 118 -22.77 -2.95 -25.31
N SER A 119 -22.22 -2.49 -24.22
CA SER A 119 -22.20 -1.07 -23.88
C SER A 119 -20.83 -0.49 -24.26
N GLU A 120 -20.62 -0.36 -25.56
CA GLU A 120 -19.74 0.68 -26.05
C GLU A 120 -20.37 2.01 -25.69
N SER A 121 -19.86 2.64 -24.65
CA SER A 121 -20.23 4.00 -24.27
C SER A 121 -19.79 4.95 -25.40
N PRO A 122 -20.69 5.71 -26.03
CA PRO A 122 -20.34 6.62 -27.13
C PRO A 122 -19.47 7.81 -26.68
N SER A 123 -19.15 7.91 -25.40
CA SER A 123 -18.38 9.02 -24.83
C SER A 123 -16.88 8.94 -25.08
N THR A 124 -16.33 7.75 -25.29
CA THR A 124 -14.88 7.60 -25.47
C THR A 124 -14.38 7.86 -26.88
N LYS A 125 -15.23 7.67 -27.90
CA LYS A 125 -14.87 7.98 -29.30
C LYS A 125 -14.71 9.47 -29.55
N ASN A 126 -15.52 10.32 -28.91
CA ASN A 126 -15.44 11.77 -29.09
C ASN A 126 -14.22 12.41 -28.42
N VAL A 127 -13.66 11.78 -27.41
CA VAL A 127 -12.46 12.30 -26.73
C VAL A 127 -11.19 12.01 -27.54
N ILE A 128 -11.16 10.85 -28.19
CA ILE A 128 -9.99 10.43 -28.98
C ILE A 128 -9.91 11.21 -30.30
N ASP A 129 -11.05 11.44 -30.97
CA ASP A 129 -11.09 12.21 -32.21
C ASP A 129 -10.71 13.69 -32.02
N ASN A 130 -11.00 14.28 -30.86
CA ASN A 130 -10.59 15.64 -30.54
C ASN A 130 -9.09 15.79 -30.25
N LEU A 131 -8.46 14.74 -29.73
CA LEU A 131 -7.02 14.74 -29.45
C LEU A 131 -6.15 14.64 -30.71
N TYR A 132 -6.66 13.98 -31.76
CA TYR A 132 -5.93 13.85 -33.03
C TYR A 132 -6.14 15.01 -33.99
N ARG A 133 -7.23 15.77 -33.88
CA ARG A 133 -7.51 16.92 -34.75
C ARG A 133 -6.68 18.17 -34.46
N ASN A 134 -6.13 18.29 -33.26
CA ASN A 134 -5.35 19.48 -32.88
C ASN A 134 -3.84 19.33 -33.08
N LYS A 135 -3.38 18.26 -33.74
CA LYS A 135 -1.93 18.03 -33.93
C LYS A 135 -1.43 18.24 -35.37
N ILE A 136 -2.31 18.73 -36.27
CA ILE A 136 -1.90 19.05 -37.64
C ILE A 136 -2.37 20.48 -37.95
N LYS A 137 -1.56 21.45 -37.52
CA LYS A 137 -1.39 22.79 -38.10
C LYS A 137 0.01 23.29 -37.75
#